data_b466ce8bd5cc362c329796e0fb35887d
#
_entry.id   b466ce8bd5cc362c329796e0fb35887d
#
_cell.length_a   1.000
_cell.length_b   1.000
_cell.length_c   1.000
_cell.angle_alpha   90.00
_cell.angle_beta   90.00
_cell.angle_gamma   90.00
#
_symmetry.space_group_name_H-M   'P 1'
#
loop_
_entity.id
_entity.type
_entity.pdbx_description
1 polymer ?
#
loop_
_entity_poly.entity_id
_entity_poly.type
_entity_poly.pdbx_seq_one_letter_code
_entity_poly.pdbx_strand_id
1 'polypeptide(L)'
;MNVKLTTIHTGNFKLDGGAMFGVVPKVLWNKMNPSDENNLCNWAMRCLLVEVGSRKILIDTGIGDKQSDKFFSHYYLNGDQSLDKSLAYVGLTKDDITDVILTHLHFDHVGGAVTNELTAAFSKAIYHVTETQWNHANNPNPREKASFLKENFETLQYEGVLNFVEPGEKIADIIEVLTCNGHTLGMITPLIHLPSGEKVLYGADLYPSHSHIKSNFVMAYDIQPLVTMIEKEAMNQRATEENWWIYYEHDLAHEMSKIALNEKNQFEAMNFASVDMLN
;
A
#
# COMPACT_ATOMS: atom_id res chain seq x y z
N MET A 1 -21.15 -15.58 0.58
CA MET A 1 -20.92 -14.21 1.10
C MET A 1 -20.57 -13.35 -0.09
N ASN A 2 -21.17 -12.19 -0.27
CA ASN A 2 -20.77 -11.29 -1.37
C ASN A 2 -19.57 -10.46 -0.90
N VAL A 3 -18.53 -10.36 -1.72
CA VAL A 3 -17.36 -9.50 -1.49
C VAL A 3 -17.27 -8.55 -2.66
N LYS A 4 -17.08 -7.27 -2.37
CA LYS A 4 -16.86 -6.23 -3.40
C LYS A 4 -15.56 -5.51 -3.12
N LEU A 5 -14.76 -5.34 -4.17
CA LEU A 5 -13.52 -4.57 -4.15
C LEU A 5 -13.73 -3.24 -4.86
N THR A 6 -13.22 -2.15 -4.28
CA THR A 6 -13.32 -0.83 -4.89
C THR A 6 -12.01 -0.07 -4.68
N THR A 7 -11.42 0.41 -5.75
CA THR A 7 -10.25 1.30 -5.68
C THR A 7 -10.66 2.67 -5.14
N ILE A 8 -9.97 3.13 -4.12
CA ILE A 8 -10.13 4.45 -3.51
C ILE A 8 -8.90 5.29 -3.83
N HIS A 9 -9.02 6.22 -4.77
CA HIS A 9 -7.93 7.10 -5.14
C HIS A 9 -7.80 8.25 -4.12
N THR A 10 -6.59 8.45 -3.60
CA THR A 10 -6.32 9.54 -2.64
C THR A 10 -5.45 10.66 -3.23
N GLY A 11 -5.21 10.63 -4.53
CA GLY A 11 -4.39 11.57 -5.28
C GLY A 11 -3.14 10.93 -5.86
N ASN A 12 -2.25 11.77 -6.35
CA ASN A 12 -0.95 11.36 -6.86
C ASN A 12 0.15 12.22 -6.24
N PHE A 13 1.37 11.72 -6.26
CA PHE A 13 2.55 12.45 -5.78
C PHE A 13 3.76 12.14 -6.64
N LYS A 14 4.86 12.89 -6.47
CA LYS A 14 6.11 12.64 -7.19
C LYS A 14 7.22 12.24 -6.23
N LEU A 15 7.98 11.22 -6.64
CA LEU A 15 9.18 10.76 -5.96
C LEU A 15 10.35 10.65 -6.94
N ASP A 16 11.58 10.77 -6.44
CA ASP A 16 12.78 10.55 -7.22
C ASP A 16 12.83 9.12 -7.78
N GLY A 17 12.94 9.00 -9.11
CA GLY A 17 12.94 7.70 -9.77
C GLY A 17 14.15 6.84 -9.39
N GLY A 18 15.30 7.45 -9.06
CA GLY A 18 16.45 6.72 -8.55
C GLY A 18 16.20 6.13 -7.17
N ALA A 19 15.48 6.86 -6.32
CA ALA A 19 15.08 6.34 -5.00
C ALA A 19 14.07 5.20 -5.11
N MET A 20 13.12 5.29 -6.05
CA MET A 20 12.12 4.24 -6.29
C MET A 20 12.71 2.96 -6.90
N PHE A 21 13.82 3.05 -7.63
CA PHE A 21 14.44 1.90 -8.30
C PHE A 21 15.82 1.51 -7.77
N GLY A 22 16.34 2.23 -6.77
CA GLY A 22 17.59 1.91 -6.10
C GLY A 22 18.77 1.81 -7.05
N VAL A 23 19.39 0.65 -7.11
CA VAL A 23 20.59 0.41 -7.95
C VAL A 23 20.27 0.08 -9.41
N VAL A 24 18.99 -0.01 -9.80
CA VAL A 24 18.59 -0.28 -11.17
C VAL A 24 18.94 0.92 -12.07
N PRO A 25 19.67 0.74 -13.18
CA PRO A 25 20.05 1.85 -14.07
C PRO A 25 18.82 2.58 -14.65
N LYS A 26 18.88 3.93 -14.66
CA LYS A 26 17.80 4.78 -15.20
C LYS A 26 17.36 4.38 -16.60
N VAL A 27 18.29 3.99 -17.48
CA VAL A 27 18.00 3.56 -18.86
C VAL A 27 17.06 2.33 -18.93
N LEU A 28 16.91 1.58 -17.82
CA LEU A 28 16.00 0.45 -17.75
C LEU A 28 14.65 0.88 -17.16
N TRP A 29 14.63 1.46 -15.96
CA TRP A 29 13.38 1.78 -15.28
C TRP A 29 12.61 2.96 -15.91
N ASN A 30 13.29 3.93 -16.50
CA ASN A 30 12.65 5.11 -17.10
C ASN A 30 11.76 4.78 -18.32
N LYS A 31 11.89 3.57 -18.88
CA LYS A 31 11.00 3.07 -19.95
C LYS A 31 9.63 2.68 -19.43
N MET A 32 9.56 2.28 -18.16
CA MET A 32 8.34 1.82 -17.50
C MET A 32 7.70 2.94 -16.68
N ASN A 33 8.53 3.73 -15.99
CA ASN A 33 8.12 4.85 -15.14
C ASN A 33 8.90 6.12 -15.56
N PRO A 34 8.46 6.85 -16.60
CA PRO A 34 9.15 8.03 -17.10
C PRO A 34 9.30 9.11 -16.03
N SER A 35 10.50 9.65 -15.88
CA SER A 35 10.79 10.80 -15.01
C SER A 35 10.80 12.11 -15.78
N ASP A 36 10.52 13.21 -15.06
CA ASP A 36 10.72 14.57 -15.56
C ASP A 36 12.22 14.99 -15.53
N GLU A 37 12.49 16.27 -15.84
CA GLU A 37 13.85 16.84 -15.85
C GLU A 37 14.54 16.83 -14.47
N ASN A 38 13.77 16.78 -13.39
CA ASN A 38 14.25 16.69 -12.02
C ASN A 38 14.39 15.25 -11.50
N ASN A 39 14.28 14.25 -12.39
CA ASN A 39 14.29 12.84 -12.07
C ASN A 39 13.06 12.36 -11.25
N LEU A 40 11.98 13.14 -11.21
CA LEU A 40 10.77 12.81 -10.49
C LEU A 40 9.82 12.00 -11.37
N CYS A 41 9.41 10.83 -10.89
CA CYS A 41 8.32 10.04 -11.45
C CYS A 41 7.02 10.36 -10.74
N ASN A 42 5.89 10.30 -11.46
CA ASN A 42 4.57 10.44 -10.86
C ASN A 42 4.04 9.08 -10.40
N TRP A 43 3.46 9.03 -9.19
CA TRP A 43 2.98 7.82 -8.53
C TRP A 43 1.55 8.03 -8.04
N ALA A 44 0.73 7.01 -8.13
CA ALA A 44 -0.60 7.02 -7.52
C ALA A 44 -0.50 6.80 -6.00
N MET A 45 -1.54 7.19 -5.30
CA MET A 45 -1.82 6.76 -3.93
C MET A 45 -3.22 6.12 -3.95
N ARG A 46 -3.27 4.79 -4.01
CA ARG A 46 -4.50 4.02 -4.04
C ARG A 46 -4.67 3.25 -2.77
N CYS A 47 -5.82 3.39 -2.15
CA CYS A 47 -6.30 2.50 -1.12
C CYS A 47 -7.25 1.47 -1.73
N LEU A 48 -7.46 0.36 -1.07
CA LEU A 48 -8.44 -0.64 -1.50
C LEU A 48 -9.54 -0.80 -0.45
N LEU A 49 -10.79 -0.54 -0.85
CA LEU A 49 -11.96 -0.83 -0.03
C LEU A 49 -12.44 -2.25 -0.31
N VAL A 50 -12.58 -3.04 0.75
CA VAL A 50 -13.14 -4.39 0.74
C VAL A 50 -14.45 -4.38 1.51
N GLU A 51 -15.57 -4.58 0.81
CA GLU A 51 -16.88 -4.69 1.43
C GLU A 51 -17.27 -6.17 1.55
N VAL A 52 -17.54 -6.63 2.77
CA VAL A 52 -17.93 -8.02 3.06
C VAL A 52 -18.96 -8.09 4.19
N GLY A 53 -20.18 -8.56 3.88
CA GLY A 53 -21.28 -8.52 4.84
C GLY A 53 -21.59 -7.08 5.26
N SER A 54 -21.52 -6.82 6.57
CA SER A 54 -21.69 -5.46 7.12
C SER A 54 -20.35 -4.70 7.28
N ARG A 55 -19.21 -5.34 7.01
CA ARG A 55 -17.90 -4.72 7.19
C ARG A 55 -17.46 -3.98 5.93
N LYS A 56 -16.88 -2.81 6.13
CA LYS A 56 -16.22 -1.98 5.13
C LYS A 56 -14.80 -1.76 5.59
N ILE A 57 -13.86 -2.45 4.97
CA ILE A 57 -12.47 -2.54 5.36
C ILE A 57 -11.64 -1.73 4.37
N LEU A 58 -11.01 -0.66 4.82
CA LEU A 58 -10.13 0.15 4.00
C LEU A 58 -8.67 -0.28 4.24
N ILE A 59 -7.94 -0.56 3.18
CA ILE A 59 -6.49 -0.84 3.24
C ILE A 59 -5.75 0.43 2.86
N ASP A 60 -4.97 0.95 3.81
CA ASP A 60 -4.28 2.25 3.80
C ASP A 60 -5.18 3.48 3.68
N THR A 61 -4.62 4.67 3.82
CA THR A 61 -5.37 5.92 3.93
C THR A 61 -4.79 7.09 3.13
N GLY A 62 -3.68 6.86 2.41
CA GLY A 62 -2.97 7.90 1.67
C GLY A 62 -2.20 8.88 2.56
N ILE A 63 -1.69 9.95 1.94
CA ILE A 63 -0.79 10.93 2.59
C ILE A 63 -1.52 11.90 3.56
N GLY A 64 -2.85 12.02 3.45
CA GLY A 64 -3.61 12.98 4.24
C GLY A 64 -3.34 14.45 3.87
N ASP A 65 -3.69 15.36 4.79
CA ASP A 65 -3.64 16.81 4.57
C ASP A 65 -3.12 17.60 5.80
N LYS A 66 -2.57 16.90 6.81
CA LYS A 66 -2.13 17.51 8.08
C LYS A 66 -0.81 18.27 8.01
N GLN A 67 0.08 17.84 7.13
CA GLN A 67 1.43 18.37 7.08
C GLN A 67 1.45 19.77 6.47
N SER A 68 2.55 20.49 6.71
CA SER A 68 2.70 21.85 6.19
C SER A 68 2.85 21.89 4.66
N ASP A 69 2.53 23.05 4.05
CA ASP A 69 2.77 23.28 2.61
C ASP A 69 4.22 23.02 2.22
N LYS A 70 5.17 23.34 3.12
CA LYS A 70 6.59 23.03 2.90
C LYS A 70 6.85 21.53 2.78
N PHE A 71 6.22 20.71 3.62
CA PHE A 71 6.31 19.26 3.52
C PHE A 71 5.75 18.77 2.19
N PHE A 72 4.51 19.15 1.86
CA PHE A 72 3.86 18.72 0.62
C PHE A 72 4.58 19.22 -0.64
N SER A 73 5.28 20.37 -0.58
CA SER A 73 6.06 20.87 -1.72
C SER A 73 7.20 19.94 -2.15
N HIS A 74 7.66 19.05 -1.28
CA HIS A 74 8.66 18.03 -1.63
C HIS A 74 8.09 16.86 -2.44
N TYR A 75 6.76 16.67 -2.39
CA TYR A 75 6.08 15.51 -3.01
C TYR A 75 5.22 15.89 -4.20
N TYR A 76 5.09 17.18 -4.55
CA TYR A 76 4.39 17.67 -5.74
C TYR A 76 3.01 17.02 -5.90
N LEU A 77 2.18 17.07 -4.84
CA LEU A 77 0.84 16.48 -4.86
C LEU A 77 0.06 16.96 -6.08
N ASN A 78 -0.61 16.04 -6.76
CA ASN A 78 -1.34 16.32 -7.98
C ASN A 78 -2.53 15.36 -8.16
N GLY A 79 -3.39 15.63 -9.16
CA GLY A 79 -4.64 14.93 -9.35
C GLY A 79 -5.79 15.59 -8.57
N ASP A 80 -7.03 15.30 -8.98
CA ASP A 80 -8.22 15.90 -8.41
C ASP A 80 -8.89 15.05 -7.33
N GLN A 81 -8.39 13.83 -7.12
CA GLN A 81 -8.91 12.87 -6.17
C GLN A 81 -8.42 13.18 -4.75
N SER A 82 -9.21 12.79 -3.79
CA SER A 82 -8.85 12.70 -2.38
C SER A 82 -9.62 11.56 -1.74
N LEU A 83 -9.20 11.14 -0.56
CA LEU A 83 -9.89 10.08 0.19
C LEU A 83 -11.39 10.37 0.35
N ASP A 84 -11.75 11.59 0.79
CA ASP A 84 -13.14 11.97 1.00
C ASP A 84 -13.96 12.02 -0.31
N LYS A 85 -13.38 12.56 -1.38
CA LYS A 85 -14.05 12.59 -2.69
C LYS A 85 -14.29 11.19 -3.24
N SER A 86 -13.31 10.30 -3.09
CA SER A 86 -13.40 8.92 -3.60
C SER A 86 -14.37 8.08 -2.79
N LEU A 87 -14.41 8.22 -1.47
CA LEU A 87 -15.46 7.62 -0.64
C LEU A 87 -16.85 8.13 -1.02
N ALA A 88 -17.01 9.46 -1.15
CA ALA A 88 -18.28 10.06 -1.55
C ALA A 88 -18.75 9.59 -2.94
N TYR A 89 -17.82 9.39 -3.88
CA TYR A 89 -18.15 8.88 -5.22
C TYR A 89 -18.80 7.49 -5.18
N VAL A 90 -18.41 6.65 -4.21
CA VAL A 90 -19.03 5.32 -4.01
C VAL A 90 -20.17 5.33 -2.96
N GLY A 91 -20.62 6.52 -2.56
CA GLY A 91 -21.75 6.71 -1.64
C GLY A 91 -21.41 6.47 -0.18
N LEU A 92 -20.15 6.57 0.20
CA LEU A 92 -19.65 6.36 1.56
C LEU A 92 -19.01 7.62 2.15
N THR A 93 -18.89 7.60 3.46
CA THR A 93 -18.12 8.56 4.25
C THR A 93 -17.11 7.82 5.12
N LYS A 94 -16.22 8.51 5.79
CA LYS A 94 -15.30 7.92 6.78
C LYS A 94 -16.05 7.19 7.91
N ASP A 95 -17.24 7.66 8.28
CA ASP A 95 -18.08 7.04 9.33
C ASP A 95 -18.71 5.69 8.94
N ASP A 96 -18.65 5.34 7.65
CA ASP A 96 -19.12 4.06 7.16
C ASP A 96 -18.07 2.95 7.23
N ILE A 97 -16.78 3.33 7.37
CA ILE A 97 -15.66 2.41 7.45
C ILE A 97 -15.65 1.76 8.83
N THR A 98 -15.59 0.43 8.86
CA THR A 98 -15.60 -0.36 10.09
C THR A 98 -14.22 -0.83 10.51
N ASP A 99 -13.30 -0.88 9.57
CA ASP A 99 -11.94 -1.36 9.76
C ASP A 99 -10.97 -0.62 8.85
N VAL A 100 -9.78 -0.36 9.35
CA VAL A 100 -8.67 0.17 8.57
C VAL A 100 -7.48 -0.78 8.76
N ILE A 101 -6.93 -1.31 7.67
CA ILE A 101 -5.67 -2.06 7.71
C ILE A 101 -4.57 -1.09 7.31
N LEU A 102 -3.68 -0.78 8.23
CA LEU A 102 -2.48 0.00 7.98
C LEU A 102 -1.36 -0.98 7.59
N THR A 103 -1.01 -1.00 6.31
CA THR A 103 0.05 -1.90 5.83
C THR A 103 1.35 -1.62 6.55
N HIS A 104 1.71 -0.35 6.64
CA HIS A 104 2.79 0.17 7.44
C HIS A 104 2.56 1.67 7.74
N LEU A 105 3.41 2.27 8.56
CA LEU A 105 3.15 3.59 9.11
C LEU A 105 3.96 4.72 8.45
N HIS A 106 4.41 4.54 7.20
CA HIS A 106 4.97 5.64 6.41
C HIS A 106 3.89 6.68 6.08
N PHE A 107 4.30 7.93 5.92
CA PHE A 107 3.39 9.08 5.85
C PHE A 107 2.39 9.02 4.70
N ASP A 108 2.74 8.40 3.59
CA ASP A 108 1.92 8.27 2.39
C ASP A 108 0.90 7.11 2.44
N HIS A 109 1.01 6.24 3.43
CA HIS A 109 0.07 5.15 3.73
C HIS A 109 -0.86 5.48 4.89
N VAL A 110 -0.34 6.09 5.96
CA VAL A 110 -1.09 6.33 7.21
C VAL A 110 -1.53 7.78 7.38
N GLY A 111 -1.16 8.69 6.46
CA GLY A 111 -1.40 10.12 6.62
C GLY A 111 -2.86 10.50 6.79
N GLY A 112 -3.79 9.79 6.13
CA GLY A 112 -5.23 10.03 6.27
C GLY A 112 -5.90 9.33 7.46
N ALA A 113 -5.16 8.57 8.28
CA ALA A 113 -5.73 7.82 9.41
C ALA A 113 -6.12 8.69 10.61
N VAL A 114 -5.52 9.87 10.73
CA VAL A 114 -5.75 10.83 11.82
C VAL A 114 -6.12 12.19 11.22
N THR A 115 -7.08 12.89 11.81
CA THR A 115 -7.55 14.22 11.38
C THR A 115 -6.57 15.34 11.76
N ASN A 116 -6.84 16.56 11.28
CA ASN A 116 -6.09 17.77 11.67
C ASN A 116 -6.24 18.10 13.17
N GLU A 117 -7.36 17.67 13.78
CA GLU A 117 -7.63 17.82 15.21
C GLU A 117 -6.95 16.72 16.05
N LEU A 118 -6.14 15.88 15.42
CA LEU A 118 -5.45 14.74 16.05
C LEU A 118 -6.41 13.72 16.67
N THR A 119 -7.50 13.41 15.98
CA THR A 119 -8.44 12.33 16.32
C THR A 119 -8.42 11.25 15.23
N ALA A 120 -8.87 10.03 15.53
CA ALA A 120 -9.02 8.98 14.54
C ALA A 120 -9.99 9.43 13.42
N ALA A 121 -9.53 9.39 12.16
CA ALA A 121 -10.30 9.90 11.02
C ALA A 121 -11.53 9.03 10.69
N PHE A 122 -11.47 7.75 11.03
CA PHE A 122 -12.56 6.78 10.85
C PHE A 122 -13.09 6.41 12.24
N SER A 123 -14.02 7.23 12.74
CA SER A 123 -14.48 7.25 14.15
C SER A 123 -15.08 5.93 14.65
N LYS A 124 -15.53 5.06 13.73
CA LYS A 124 -16.14 3.76 14.05
C LYS A 124 -15.24 2.57 13.72
N ALA A 125 -14.06 2.84 13.16
CA ALA A 125 -13.18 1.78 12.70
C ALA A 125 -12.24 1.25 13.79
N ILE A 126 -11.94 -0.04 13.68
CA ILE A 126 -10.78 -0.65 14.33
C ILE A 126 -9.61 -0.55 13.37
N TYR A 127 -8.44 -0.11 13.85
CA TYR A 127 -7.22 0.01 13.06
C TYR A 127 -6.31 -1.18 13.32
N HIS A 128 -6.02 -1.93 12.27
CA HIS A 128 -5.19 -3.13 12.31
C HIS A 128 -3.77 -2.80 11.84
N VAL A 129 -2.77 -3.15 12.64
CA VAL A 129 -1.34 -3.02 12.34
C VAL A 129 -0.60 -4.14 13.06
N THR A 130 0.61 -4.52 12.61
CA THR A 130 1.42 -5.44 13.42
C THR A 130 2.06 -4.73 14.60
N GLU A 131 2.22 -5.42 15.72
CA GLU A 131 2.95 -4.88 16.87
C GLU A 131 4.41 -4.57 16.52
N THR A 132 5.01 -5.38 15.64
CA THR A 132 6.37 -5.15 15.10
C THR A 132 6.47 -3.81 14.39
N GLN A 133 5.53 -3.49 13.47
CA GLN A 133 5.52 -2.22 12.75
C GLN A 133 5.29 -1.05 13.69
N TRP A 134 4.34 -1.18 14.62
CA TRP A 134 4.06 -0.17 15.62
C TRP A 134 5.29 0.18 16.46
N ASN A 135 5.98 -0.83 16.99
CA ASN A 135 7.17 -0.64 17.81
C ASN A 135 8.33 -0.04 17.01
N HIS A 136 8.46 -0.46 15.73
CA HIS A 136 9.47 0.07 14.82
C HIS A 136 9.21 1.55 14.48
N ALA A 137 7.98 1.93 14.14
CA ALA A 137 7.61 3.31 13.81
C ALA A 137 7.79 4.28 14.99
N ASN A 138 7.61 3.79 16.22
CA ASN A 138 7.85 4.58 17.42
C ASN A 138 9.35 4.73 17.78
N ASN A 139 10.21 3.82 17.28
CA ASN A 139 11.66 3.81 17.52
C ASN A 139 12.43 3.61 16.20
N PRO A 140 12.23 4.47 15.19
CA PRO A 140 12.79 4.27 13.87
C PRO A 140 14.31 4.44 13.84
N ASN A 141 14.96 3.72 12.93
CA ASN A 141 16.36 3.97 12.62
C ASN A 141 16.54 5.34 11.91
N PRO A 142 17.76 5.91 11.88
CA PRO A 142 17.99 7.23 11.27
C PRO A 142 17.67 7.32 9.77
N ARG A 143 17.72 6.21 9.02
CA ARG A 143 17.43 6.14 7.58
C ARG A 143 15.93 6.34 7.29
N GLU A 144 15.09 5.83 8.16
CA GLU A 144 13.64 5.72 7.95
C GLU A 144 12.83 6.74 8.78
N LYS A 145 13.51 7.37 9.76
CA LYS A 145 12.87 8.30 10.71
C LYS A 145 12.01 9.39 10.05
N ALA A 146 12.42 9.88 8.89
CA ALA A 146 11.69 10.92 8.17
C ALA A 146 10.38 10.43 7.54
N SER A 147 10.19 9.12 7.39
CA SER A 147 8.97 8.52 6.86
C SER A 147 7.89 8.32 7.93
N PHE A 148 8.25 8.28 9.20
CA PHE A 148 7.33 8.10 10.31
C PHE A 148 6.99 9.44 10.98
N LEU A 149 5.80 9.94 10.69
CA LEU A 149 5.27 11.17 11.29
C LEU A 149 4.30 10.77 12.40
N LYS A 150 4.70 10.96 13.65
CA LYS A 150 3.96 10.49 14.84
C LYS A 150 2.53 11.02 14.92
N GLU A 151 2.30 12.23 14.48
CA GLU A 151 0.98 12.85 14.39
C GLU A 151 0.02 12.11 13.45
N ASN A 152 0.52 11.21 12.60
CA ASN A 152 -0.31 10.41 11.71
C ASN A 152 -0.87 9.15 12.36
N PHE A 153 -0.32 8.70 13.52
CA PHE A 153 -0.71 7.39 14.06
C PHE A 153 -0.75 7.32 15.60
N GLU A 154 0.04 8.10 16.36
CA GLU A 154 0.10 7.94 17.83
C GLU A 154 -1.28 8.06 18.51
N THR A 155 -2.14 8.95 18.01
CA THR A 155 -3.51 9.15 18.52
C THR A 155 -4.33 7.88 18.53
N LEU A 156 -4.16 7.00 17.54
CA LEU A 156 -4.91 5.75 17.44
C LEU A 156 -4.75 4.84 18.65
N GLN A 157 -3.56 4.87 19.28
CA GLN A 157 -3.32 4.15 20.52
C GLN A 157 -4.01 4.83 21.72
N TYR A 158 -3.93 6.15 21.81
CA TYR A 158 -4.56 6.91 22.91
C TYR A 158 -6.09 6.78 22.89
N GLU A 159 -6.69 6.71 21.72
CA GLU A 159 -8.14 6.52 21.57
C GLU A 159 -8.56 5.05 21.74
N GLY A 160 -7.61 4.10 21.85
CA GLY A 160 -7.90 2.70 22.09
C GLY A 160 -8.54 1.98 20.88
N VAL A 161 -8.32 2.49 19.66
CA VAL A 161 -8.89 1.94 18.43
C VAL A 161 -7.92 1.02 17.67
N LEU A 162 -6.69 0.81 18.19
CA LEU A 162 -5.71 -0.10 17.61
C LEU A 162 -6.02 -1.56 17.95
N ASN A 163 -5.83 -2.43 16.97
CA ASN A 163 -5.77 -3.88 17.12
C ASN A 163 -4.47 -4.39 16.50
N PHE A 164 -3.63 -5.05 17.30
CA PHE A 164 -2.43 -5.70 16.81
C PHE A 164 -2.78 -7.07 16.23
N VAL A 165 -2.36 -7.28 14.97
CA VAL A 165 -2.60 -8.52 14.24
C VAL A 165 -1.30 -9.29 14.02
N GLU A 166 -1.42 -10.62 13.97
CA GLU A 166 -0.30 -11.53 13.79
C GLU A 166 -0.27 -12.13 12.37
N PRO A 167 0.90 -12.50 11.86
CA PRO A 167 1.02 -13.20 10.58
C PRO A 167 0.17 -14.49 10.56
N GLY A 168 -0.61 -14.66 9.49
CA GLY A 168 -1.54 -15.78 9.31
C GLY A 168 -2.91 -15.57 9.94
N GLU A 169 -3.12 -14.51 10.72
CA GLU A 169 -4.45 -14.11 11.20
C GLU A 169 -5.35 -13.70 10.04
N LYS A 170 -6.66 -13.83 10.21
CA LYS A 170 -7.64 -13.41 9.22
C LYS A 170 -8.54 -12.30 9.73
N ILE A 171 -8.56 -11.20 9.01
CA ILE A 171 -9.51 -10.11 9.22
C ILE A 171 -10.76 -10.41 8.39
N ALA A 172 -11.95 -10.36 9.02
CA ALA A 172 -13.24 -10.68 8.39
C ALA A 172 -13.28 -12.05 7.66
N ASP A 173 -12.50 -13.03 8.14
CA ASP A 173 -12.37 -14.40 7.61
C ASP A 173 -11.82 -14.51 6.18
N ILE A 174 -11.65 -13.39 5.46
CA ILE A 174 -11.25 -13.36 4.05
C ILE A 174 -9.92 -12.65 3.77
N ILE A 175 -9.42 -11.83 4.67
CA ILE A 175 -8.16 -11.10 4.48
C ILE A 175 -7.10 -11.72 5.38
N GLU A 176 -6.22 -12.51 4.80
CA GLU A 176 -5.08 -13.13 5.47
C GLU A 176 -3.95 -12.10 5.64
N VAL A 177 -3.43 -11.98 6.86
CA VAL A 177 -2.29 -11.12 7.18
C VAL A 177 -1.00 -11.83 6.77
N LEU A 178 -0.39 -11.43 5.66
CA LEU A 178 0.98 -11.78 5.33
C LEU A 178 1.87 -10.61 5.72
N THR A 179 3.14 -10.87 6.05
CA THR A 179 4.07 -9.83 6.48
C THR A 179 5.38 -9.88 5.72
N CYS A 180 5.96 -8.70 5.49
CA CYS A 180 7.27 -8.50 4.91
C CYS A 180 8.09 -7.55 5.81
N ASN A 181 9.42 -7.68 5.77
CA ASN A 181 10.33 -6.93 6.63
C ASN A 181 11.43 -6.21 5.86
N GLY A 182 11.47 -6.37 4.55
CA GLY A 182 12.51 -5.81 3.71
C GLY A 182 12.36 -4.30 3.51
N HIS A 183 11.14 -3.83 3.22
CA HIS A 183 10.83 -2.41 3.08
C HIS A 183 10.86 -1.72 4.46
N THR A 184 10.04 -2.16 5.38
CA THR A 184 10.03 -1.77 6.79
C THR A 184 9.61 -2.96 7.65
N LEU A 185 10.01 -2.99 8.93
CA LEU A 185 9.76 -4.15 9.79
C LEU A 185 8.26 -4.32 10.07
N GLY A 186 7.75 -5.52 9.83
CA GLY A 186 6.37 -5.88 10.15
C GLY A 186 5.32 -5.29 9.19
N MET A 187 5.70 -4.86 7.99
CA MET A 187 4.75 -4.40 6.96
C MET A 187 3.77 -5.52 6.61
N ILE A 188 2.48 -5.21 6.60
CA ILE A 188 1.41 -6.14 6.16
C ILE A 188 1.28 -6.07 4.63
N THR A 189 1.20 -7.24 3.99
CA THR A 189 0.75 -7.40 2.61
C THR A 189 -0.53 -8.24 2.63
N PRO A 190 -1.72 -7.62 2.71
CA PRO A 190 -2.98 -8.33 2.89
C PRO A 190 -3.32 -9.21 1.69
N LEU A 191 -3.61 -10.49 1.90
CA LEU A 191 -4.09 -11.41 0.88
C LEU A 191 -5.59 -11.64 1.01
N ILE A 192 -6.35 -11.15 0.05
CA ILE A 192 -7.82 -11.21 0.03
C ILE A 192 -8.25 -12.48 -0.72
N HIS A 193 -9.01 -13.33 -0.05
CA HIS A 193 -9.59 -14.55 -0.60
C HIS A 193 -11.03 -14.28 -1.04
N LEU A 194 -11.30 -14.27 -2.34
CA LEU A 194 -12.64 -14.03 -2.89
C LEU A 194 -13.47 -15.32 -2.95
N PRO A 195 -14.81 -15.23 -2.82
CA PRO A 195 -15.70 -16.39 -2.93
C PRO A 195 -15.64 -17.09 -4.29
N SER A 196 -15.22 -16.40 -5.33
CA SER A 196 -14.96 -16.96 -6.67
C SER A 196 -13.78 -17.94 -6.71
N GLY A 197 -12.93 -17.96 -5.67
CA GLY A 197 -11.66 -18.67 -5.64
C GLY A 197 -10.46 -17.81 -6.10
N GLU A 198 -10.71 -16.62 -6.67
CA GLU A 198 -9.65 -15.66 -6.97
C GLU A 198 -9.03 -15.10 -5.68
N LYS A 199 -7.75 -14.72 -5.75
CA LYS A 199 -7.04 -14.10 -4.65
C LYS A 199 -6.40 -12.80 -5.12
N VAL A 200 -6.44 -11.78 -4.26
CA VAL A 200 -5.84 -10.46 -4.51
C VAL A 200 -4.85 -10.15 -3.39
N LEU A 201 -3.58 -10.04 -3.71
CA LEU A 201 -2.57 -9.53 -2.80
C LEU A 201 -2.49 -8.01 -2.94
N TYR A 202 -2.76 -7.28 -1.87
CA TYR A 202 -2.41 -5.86 -1.80
C TYR A 202 -0.90 -5.75 -1.63
N GLY A 203 -0.23 -5.24 -2.67
CA GLY A 203 1.24 -5.29 -2.77
C GLY A 203 1.96 -4.41 -1.76
N ALA A 204 1.29 -3.38 -1.25
CA ALA A 204 1.92 -2.33 -0.44
C ALA A 204 3.27 -1.92 -1.05
N ASP A 205 4.28 -1.67 -0.24
CA ASP A 205 5.61 -1.29 -0.71
C ASP A 205 6.57 -2.46 -0.95
N LEU A 206 6.07 -3.71 -0.89
CA LEU A 206 6.75 -4.84 -1.52
C LEU A 206 6.66 -4.74 -3.06
N TYR A 207 5.49 -4.32 -3.56
CA TYR A 207 5.19 -4.12 -4.98
C TYR A 207 4.50 -2.77 -5.21
N PRO A 208 5.22 -1.63 -5.09
CA PRO A 208 4.60 -0.32 -5.29
C PRO A 208 4.03 -0.14 -6.71
N SER A 209 4.60 -0.82 -7.72
CA SER A 209 4.09 -0.83 -9.09
C SER A 209 4.41 -2.14 -9.82
N HIS A 210 3.79 -2.35 -11.00
CA HIS A 210 4.08 -3.49 -11.87
C HIS A 210 5.57 -3.61 -12.22
N SER A 211 6.27 -2.49 -12.30
CA SER A 211 7.70 -2.45 -12.58
C SER A 211 8.56 -3.09 -11.50
N HIS A 212 8.02 -3.20 -10.26
CA HIS A 212 8.70 -3.77 -9.11
C HIS A 212 8.46 -5.27 -8.92
N ILE A 213 7.79 -5.95 -9.85
CA ILE A 213 7.58 -7.41 -9.76
C ILE A 213 8.92 -8.16 -9.83
N LYS A 214 9.88 -7.70 -10.63
CA LYS A 214 11.20 -8.31 -10.70
C LYS A 214 11.89 -8.26 -9.35
N SER A 215 12.41 -9.39 -8.87
CA SER A 215 12.98 -9.50 -7.51
C SER A 215 14.12 -8.52 -7.26
N ASN A 216 14.91 -8.19 -8.27
CA ASN A 216 16.03 -7.24 -8.17
C ASN A 216 15.65 -5.75 -8.39
N PHE A 217 14.38 -5.44 -8.64
CA PHE A 217 13.87 -4.06 -8.72
C PHE A 217 13.41 -3.64 -7.32
N VAL A 218 14.34 -3.22 -6.49
CA VAL A 218 14.17 -2.90 -5.07
C VAL A 218 14.37 -1.40 -4.88
N MET A 219 13.57 -0.80 -4.04
CA MET A 219 13.66 0.63 -3.74
C MET A 219 14.89 0.96 -2.87
N ALA A 220 15.44 2.15 -3.02
CA ALA A 220 16.42 2.69 -2.07
C ALA A 220 15.76 3.00 -0.71
N TYR A 221 14.45 3.10 -0.65
CA TYR A 221 13.68 3.25 0.59
C TYR A 221 13.67 1.98 1.44
N ASP A 222 13.88 0.80 0.85
CA ASP A 222 13.91 -0.46 1.60
C ASP A 222 15.07 -0.47 2.61
N ILE A 223 14.74 -0.76 3.88
CA ILE A 223 15.77 -0.78 4.94
C ILE A 223 16.63 -2.03 4.87
N GLN A 224 16.09 -3.12 4.29
CA GLN A 224 16.75 -4.40 4.12
C GLN A 224 16.59 -4.92 2.68
N PRO A 225 17.25 -4.31 1.68
CA PRO A 225 17.00 -4.61 0.26
C PRO A 225 17.25 -6.08 -0.12
N LEU A 226 18.18 -6.76 0.53
CA LEU A 226 18.41 -8.19 0.29
C LEU A 226 17.29 -9.07 0.86
N VAL A 227 16.67 -8.64 1.96
CA VAL A 227 15.47 -9.31 2.51
C VAL A 227 14.30 -9.09 1.57
N THR A 228 14.07 -7.84 1.07
CA THR A 228 13.05 -7.55 0.06
C THR A 228 13.17 -8.46 -1.16
N MET A 229 14.39 -8.71 -1.65
CA MET A 229 14.61 -9.61 -2.80
C MET A 229 14.17 -11.05 -2.48
N ILE A 230 14.48 -11.57 -1.30
CA ILE A 230 14.09 -12.91 -0.86
C ILE A 230 12.57 -13.01 -0.72
N GLU A 231 11.96 -12.01 -0.10
CA GLU A 231 10.50 -11.93 0.09
C GLU A 231 9.77 -11.86 -1.25
N LYS A 232 10.25 -11.02 -2.18
CA LYS A 232 9.70 -10.95 -3.55
C LYS A 232 9.79 -12.27 -4.28
N GLU A 233 10.94 -12.96 -4.21
CA GLU A 233 11.12 -14.24 -4.90
C GLU A 233 10.11 -15.28 -4.39
N ALA A 234 9.97 -15.41 -3.06
CA ALA A 234 9.01 -16.32 -2.44
C ALA A 234 7.56 -15.95 -2.78
N MET A 235 7.24 -14.65 -2.73
CA MET A 235 5.91 -14.15 -3.01
C MET A 235 5.55 -14.30 -4.50
N ASN A 236 6.48 -14.01 -5.41
CA ASN A 236 6.30 -14.18 -6.85
C ASN A 236 6.04 -15.63 -7.22
N GLN A 237 6.82 -16.56 -6.63
CA GLN A 237 6.62 -17.99 -6.84
C GLN A 237 5.21 -18.40 -6.39
N ARG A 238 4.84 -18.06 -5.15
CA ARG A 238 3.54 -18.41 -4.58
C ARG A 238 2.40 -17.77 -5.38
N ALA A 239 2.52 -16.48 -5.75
CA ALA A 239 1.51 -15.78 -6.54
C ALA A 239 1.31 -16.39 -7.94
N THR A 240 2.38 -16.88 -8.56
CA THR A 240 2.33 -17.56 -9.86
C THR A 240 1.68 -18.95 -9.73
N GLU A 241 2.09 -19.76 -8.74
CA GLU A 241 1.56 -21.10 -8.50
C GLU A 241 0.07 -21.09 -8.13
N GLU A 242 -0.34 -20.13 -7.31
CA GLU A 242 -1.72 -19.98 -6.82
C GLU A 242 -2.56 -19.01 -7.67
N ASN A 243 -1.99 -18.43 -8.75
CA ASN A 243 -2.64 -17.54 -9.70
C ASN A 243 -3.25 -16.29 -9.05
N TRP A 244 -2.48 -15.58 -8.22
CA TRP A 244 -2.95 -14.35 -7.55
C TRP A 244 -2.96 -13.15 -8.47
N TRP A 245 -3.86 -12.20 -8.18
CA TRP A 245 -3.75 -10.81 -8.61
C TRP A 245 -2.87 -10.05 -7.63
N ILE A 246 -2.01 -9.17 -8.14
CA ILE A 246 -1.22 -8.23 -7.32
C ILE A 246 -1.83 -6.84 -7.55
N TYR A 247 -2.33 -6.24 -6.49
CA TYR A 247 -2.85 -4.87 -6.50
C TYR A 247 -1.73 -3.90 -6.14
N TYR A 248 -1.62 -2.80 -6.90
CA TYR A 248 -0.55 -1.82 -6.80
C TYR A 248 -1.07 -0.50 -6.24
N GLU A 249 -0.51 -0.04 -5.14
CA GLU A 249 -0.85 1.24 -4.53
C GLU A 249 -0.32 2.42 -5.36
N HIS A 250 0.92 2.34 -5.81
CA HIS A 250 1.64 3.45 -6.43
C HIS A 250 1.74 3.39 -7.94
N ASP A 251 1.25 2.38 -8.61
CA ASP A 251 1.29 2.30 -10.07
C ASP A 251 0.33 3.32 -10.71
N LEU A 252 0.85 4.26 -11.49
CA LEU A 252 0.00 5.28 -12.12
C LEU A 252 -0.91 4.70 -13.21
N ALA A 253 -0.46 3.66 -13.90
CA ALA A 253 -1.11 3.14 -15.10
C ALA A 253 -2.01 1.93 -14.84
N HIS A 254 -1.67 1.10 -13.85
CA HIS A 254 -2.31 -0.19 -13.63
C HIS A 254 -2.75 -0.36 -12.18
N GLU A 255 -3.96 -0.88 -11.97
CA GLU A 255 -4.45 -1.20 -10.63
C GLU A 255 -3.90 -2.55 -10.17
N MET A 256 -3.96 -3.55 -11.04
CA MET A 256 -3.49 -4.90 -10.71
C MET A 256 -3.00 -5.67 -11.93
N SER A 257 -2.24 -6.72 -11.69
CA SER A 257 -1.86 -7.71 -12.69
C SER A 257 -1.71 -9.11 -12.08
N LYS A 258 -1.60 -10.12 -12.95
CA LYS A 258 -1.03 -11.43 -12.58
C LYS A 258 0.49 -11.37 -12.68
N ILE A 259 1.17 -12.39 -12.12
CA ILE A 259 2.60 -12.61 -12.29
C ILE A 259 2.82 -13.88 -13.11
N ALA A 260 3.77 -13.85 -14.03
CA ALA A 260 4.22 -15.04 -14.73
C ALA A 260 5.73 -14.97 -15.05
N LEU A 261 6.30 -16.12 -15.39
CA LEU A 261 7.66 -16.20 -15.87
C LEU A 261 7.71 -15.86 -17.36
N ASN A 262 8.61 -14.97 -17.75
CA ASN A 262 8.90 -14.67 -19.13
C ASN A 262 9.84 -15.73 -19.78
N GLU A 263 10.17 -15.58 -21.05
CA GLU A 263 11.06 -16.48 -21.81
C GLU A 263 12.48 -16.62 -21.19
N LYS A 264 12.87 -15.70 -20.29
CA LYS A 264 14.16 -15.69 -19.60
C LYS A 264 14.04 -16.25 -18.17
N ASN A 265 12.94 -16.89 -17.82
CA ASN A 265 12.63 -17.34 -16.45
C ASN A 265 12.71 -16.21 -15.40
N GLN A 266 12.28 -15.01 -15.75
CA GLN A 266 12.16 -13.89 -14.82
C GLN A 266 10.69 -13.58 -14.60
N PHE A 267 10.31 -13.32 -13.35
CA PHE A 267 8.96 -12.87 -13.02
C PHE A 267 8.67 -11.50 -13.62
N GLU A 268 7.49 -11.35 -14.20
CA GLU A 268 6.99 -10.07 -14.72
C GLU A 268 5.48 -9.97 -14.58
N ALA A 269 4.98 -8.71 -14.59
CA ALA A 269 3.55 -8.41 -14.56
C ALA A 269 2.91 -8.74 -15.92
N MET A 270 1.77 -9.41 -15.87
CA MET A 270 0.98 -9.80 -17.04
C MET A 270 -0.51 -9.66 -16.76
N ASN A 271 -1.33 -9.64 -17.82
CA ASN A 271 -2.80 -9.65 -17.69
C ASN A 271 -3.33 -8.52 -16.81
N PHE A 272 -2.98 -7.28 -17.15
CA PHE A 272 -3.43 -6.10 -16.41
C PHE A 272 -4.94 -5.97 -16.37
N ALA A 273 -5.49 -5.56 -15.23
CA ALA A 273 -6.91 -5.41 -15.02
C ALA A 273 -7.22 -4.34 -13.95
N SER A 274 -8.50 -3.96 -13.83
CA SER A 274 -9.03 -3.23 -12.68
C SER A 274 -9.75 -4.18 -11.73
N VAL A 275 -9.93 -3.75 -10.48
CA VAL A 275 -10.64 -4.56 -9.46
C VAL A 275 -12.11 -4.79 -9.82
N ASP A 276 -12.72 -3.93 -10.62
CA ASP A 276 -14.10 -4.07 -11.08
C ASP A 276 -14.37 -5.39 -11.82
N MET A 277 -13.33 -5.97 -12.41
CA MET A 277 -13.42 -7.27 -13.09
C MET A 277 -13.70 -8.44 -12.12
N LEU A 278 -13.44 -8.25 -10.83
CA LEU A 278 -13.58 -9.28 -9.79
C LEU A 278 -14.90 -9.19 -9.00
N ASN A 279 -15.73 -8.17 -9.26
CA ASN A 279 -16.99 -7.88 -8.56
C ASN A 279 -18.20 -8.60 -9.17
#